data_4a89dce9b5d37d192281cf6420286133
#
_entry.id   4a89dce9b5d37d192281cf6420286133
#
_cell.length_a   1.000
_cell.length_b   1.000
_cell.length_c   1.000
_cell.angle_alpha   90.00
_cell.angle_beta   90.00
_cell.angle_gamma   90.00
#
_symmetry.space_group_name_H-M   'P 1'
#
loop_
_entity.id
_entity.type
_entity.pdbx_description
1 polymer ?
#
loop_
_entity_poly.entity_id
_entity_poly.type
_entity_poly.pdbx_seq_one_letter_code
_entity_poly.pdbx_strand_id
1 'polypeptide(L)'
;MKKLFASLITALVMISGAHAAGASVTLDKFPKERLTNVAALQNGAKLFVNYCLNCHSAAFMRYNRLKDIGLTDEQIKQNLLFATEKVGETMVVSLNPKDAKEWFGATPPDLTLVARSRASHSGTGADYLYTCMRTFYRDDTRPTGWNNLVFPNVG
;
A
#
# COMPACT_ATOMS: atom_id res chain seq x y z
N MET A 1 -30.61 37.96 26.76
CA MET A 1 -30.13 38.02 25.36
C MET A 1 -28.60 38.18 25.29
N LYS A 2 -27.95 39.14 25.95
CA LYS A 2 -26.50 39.36 25.91
C LYS A 2 -25.67 38.14 26.40
N LYS A 3 -26.13 37.39 27.42
CA LYS A 3 -25.46 36.20 27.95
C LYS A 3 -25.55 34.98 27.03
N LEU A 4 -26.66 34.85 26.27
CA LEU A 4 -26.83 33.79 25.25
C LEU A 4 -25.93 34.02 24.02
N PHE A 5 -25.78 35.28 23.60
CA PHE A 5 -24.85 35.61 22.51
C PHE A 5 -23.39 35.38 22.90
N ALA A 6 -22.99 35.71 24.13
CA ALA A 6 -21.64 35.48 24.62
C ALA A 6 -21.30 33.96 24.66
N SER A 7 -22.24 33.12 25.15
CA SER A 7 -22.01 31.65 25.17
C SER A 7 -21.99 31.03 23.78
N LEU A 8 -22.75 31.56 22.81
CA LEU A 8 -22.71 31.07 21.43
C LEU A 8 -21.37 31.39 20.73
N ILE A 9 -20.85 32.60 20.98
CA ILE A 9 -19.54 33.00 20.43
C ILE A 9 -18.40 32.16 21.05
N THR A 10 -18.47 31.88 22.36
CA THR A 10 -17.45 31.04 23.01
C THR A 10 -17.50 29.60 22.50
N ALA A 11 -18.67 29.03 22.22
CA ALA A 11 -18.84 27.71 21.63
C ALA A 11 -18.30 27.66 20.19
N LEU A 12 -18.51 28.71 19.40
CA LEU A 12 -18.02 28.79 18.01
C LEU A 12 -16.49 28.88 17.95
N VAL A 13 -15.84 29.56 18.88
CA VAL A 13 -14.36 29.67 18.96
C VAL A 13 -13.72 28.36 19.37
N MET A 14 -14.41 27.51 20.14
CA MET A 14 -13.89 26.19 20.57
C MET A 14 -13.93 25.15 19.44
N ILE A 15 -14.73 25.33 18.41
CA ILE A 15 -14.86 24.37 17.29
C ILE A 15 -13.73 24.55 16.26
N SER A 16 -13.10 25.72 16.19
CA SER A 16 -12.05 26.02 15.22
C SER A 16 -10.65 25.44 15.59
N GLY A 17 -10.52 24.77 16.73
CA GLY A 17 -9.22 24.23 17.21
C GLY A 17 -8.97 22.76 16.95
N ALA A 18 -9.93 22.01 16.42
CA ALA A 18 -9.77 20.58 16.14
C ALA A 18 -9.24 20.30 14.73
N HIS A 19 -8.18 20.98 14.31
CA HIS A 19 -7.32 20.43 13.28
C HIS A 19 -6.53 19.32 13.95
N ALA A 20 -6.98 18.08 13.72
CA ALA A 20 -6.10 16.92 13.89
C ALA A 20 -4.92 17.14 12.94
N ALA A 21 -3.86 17.73 13.42
CA ALA A 21 -2.56 17.73 12.77
C ALA A 21 -2.10 16.28 12.77
N GLY A 22 -2.57 15.50 11.81
CA GLY A 22 -1.95 14.22 11.49
C GLY A 22 -0.48 14.53 11.26
N ALA A 23 0.40 13.94 12.08
CA ALA A 23 1.84 14.14 11.94
C ALA A 23 2.20 13.91 10.47
N SER A 24 2.69 14.94 9.79
CA SER A 24 3.07 14.85 8.39
C SER A 24 4.32 13.96 8.33
N VAL A 25 4.15 12.74 7.83
CA VAL A 25 5.27 11.83 7.59
C VAL A 25 6.15 12.43 6.50
N THR A 26 7.43 12.60 6.79
CA THR A 26 8.42 12.96 5.76
C THR A 26 8.70 11.72 4.90
N LEU A 27 8.39 11.82 3.63
CA LEU A 27 8.58 10.71 2.69
C LEU A 27 9.94 10.78 2.00
N ASP A 28 10.66 9.67 1.98
CA ASP A 28 11.84 9.48 1.13
C ASP A 28 11.43 9.54 -0.35
N LYS A 29 12.26 10.15 -1.18
CA LYS A 29 11.98 10.23 -2.61
C LYS A 29 12.26 8.89 -3.29
N PHE A 30 11.26 8.36 -3.95
CA PHE A 30 11.44 7.18 -4.81
C PHE A 30 12.42 7.52 -5.96
N PRO A 31 13.42 6.66 -6.22
CA PRO A 31 14.39 6.89 -7.28
C PRO A 31 13.73 6.72 -8.67
N LYS A 32 13.32 7.84 -9.28
CA LYS A 32 12.51 7.87 -10.51
C LYS A 32 13.20 7.21 -11.70
N GLU A 33 14.51 7.18 -11.73
CA GLU A 33 15.30 6.46 -12.75
C GLU A 33 15.00 4.94 -12.78
N ARG A 34 14.47 4.39 -11.71
CA ARG A 34 14.04 2.99 -11.66
C ARG A 34 12.82 2.71 -12.52
N LEU A 35 11.99 3.73 -12.82
CA LEU A 35 10.79 3.58 -13.65
C LEU A 35 11.10 3.26 -15.12
N THR A 36 12.28 3.57 -15.59
CA THR A 36 12.75 3.26 -16.94
C THR A 36 13.75 2.10 -17.00
N ASN A 37 14.13 1.57 -15.86
CA ASN A 37 15.01 0.42 -15.76
C ASN A 37 14.20 -0.89 -15.84
N VAL A 38 14.13 -1.47 -17.02
CA VAL A 38 13.37 -2.69 -17.30
C VAL A 38 13.76 -3.84 -16.35
N ALA A 39 15.05 -4.05 -16.11
CA ALA A 39 15.51 -5.10 -15.20
C ALA A 39 15.03 -4.87 -13.75
N ALA A 40 15.00 -3.62 -13.28
CA ALA A 40 14.45 -3.28 -11.97
C ALA A 40 12.94 -3.51 -11.91
N LEU A 41 12.20 -3.19 -12.98
CA LEU A 41 10.76 -3.43 -13.07
C LEU A 41 10.41 -4.92 -13.08
N GLN A 42 11.16 -5.72 -13.86
CA GLN A 42 10.99 -7.18 -13.89
C GLN A 42 11.30 -7.83 -12.54
N ASN A 43 12.37 -7.38 -11.87
CA ASN A 43 12.67 -7.83 -10.51
C ASN A 43 11.59 -7.42 -9.52
N GLY A 44 11.05 -6.21 -9.64
CA GLY A 44 9.91 -5.74 -8.83
C GLY A 44 8.66 -6.59 -9.04
N ALA A 45 8.34 -6.94 -10.29
CA ALA A 45 7.23 -7.85 -10.60
C ALA A 45 7.44 -9.24 -9.98
N LYS A 46 8.66 -9.78 -10.05
CA LYS A 46 9.01 -11.05 -9.40
C LYS A 46 8.80 -10.97 -7.88
N LEU A 47 9.28 -9.91 -7.23
CA LEU A 47 9.10 -9.72 -5.78
C LEU A 47 7.62 -9.57 -5.42
N PHE A 48 6.85 -8.79 -6.19
CA PHE A 48 5.43 -8.62 -5.96
C PHE A 48 4.68 -9.95 -6.02
N VAL A 49 4.87 -10.72 -7.09
CA VAL A 49 4.16 -11.99 -7.28
C VAL A 49 4.55 -13.03 -6.22
N ASN A 50 5.82 -13.09 -5.82
CA ASN A 50 6.27 -14.11 -4.88
C ASN A 50 6.03 -13.78 -3.40
N TYR A 51 5.94 -12.49 -3.04
CA TYR A 51 5.84 -12.08 -1.64
C TYR A 51 4.54 -11.34 -1.32
N CYS A 52 4.14 -10.36 -2.14
CA CYS A 52 2.97 -9.55 -1.84
C CYS A 52 1.67 -10.24 -2.23
N LEU A 53 1.66 -10.87 -3.41
CA LEU A 53 0.47 -11.53 -3.98
C LEU A 53 0.03 -12.78 -3.20
N ASN A 54 0.78 -13.23 -2.22
CA ASN A 54 0.34 -14.31 -1.32
C ASN A 54 -0.81 -13.85 -0.41
N CYS A 55 -0.87 -12.56 -0.09
CA CYS A 55 -1.88 -11.97 0.81
C CYS A 55 -2.64 -10.81 0.18
N HIS A 56 -2.02 -10.07 -0.75
CA HIS A 56 -2.58 -8.88 -1.36
C HIS A 56 -2.93 -9.10 -2.83
N SER A 57 -4.20 -9.03 -3.17
CA SER A 57 -4.62 -9.00 -4.57
C SER A 57 -4.19 -7.69 -5.26
N ALA A 58 -4.03 -7.77 -6.58
CA ALA A 58 -4.08 -6.65 -7.50
C ALA A 58 -5.18 -6.97 -8.54
N ALA A 59 -6.44 -6.97 -8.07
CA ALA A 59 -7.59 -7.55 -8.77
C ALA A 59 -7.95 -6.87 -10.09
N PHE A 60 -7.45 -5.64 -10.31
CA PHE A 60 -7.63 -4.93 -11.58
C PHE A 60 -6.38 -4.98 -12.48
N MET A 61 -5.32 -5.70 -12.06
CA MET A 61 -4.13 -5.94 -12.85
C MET A 61 -4.17 -7.36 -13.43
N ARG A 62 -3.95 -7.48 -14.73
CA ARG A 62 -3.83 -8.78 -15.41
C ARG A 62 -2.36 -9.15 -15.58
N TYR A 63 -2.05 -10.45 -15.54
CA TYR A 63 -0.67 -10.92 -15.74
C TYR A 63 -0.11 -10.54 -17.12
N ASN A 64 -0.93 -10.46 -18.18
CA ASN A 64 -0.46 -10.05 -19.49
C ASN A 64 0.04 -8.60 -19.57
N ARG A 65 -0.24 -7.75 -18.55
CA ARG A 65 0.32 -6.40 -18.45
C ARG A 65 1.83 -6.41 -18.10
N LEU A 66 2.36 -7.54 -17.67
CA LEU A 66 3.80 -7.70 -17.48
C LEU A 66 4.59 -7.67 -18.79
N LYS A 67 3.89 -7.76 -19.94
CA LYS A 67 4.46 -7.52 -21.27
C LYS A 67 4.92 -6.07 -21.45
N ASP A 68 4.30 -5.13 -20.75
CA ASP A 68 4.67 -3.71 -20.79
C ASP A 68 6.09 -3.45 -20.23
N ILE A 69 6.60 -4.39 -19.46
CA ILE A 69 7.98 -4.38 -18.93
C ILE A 69 8.89 -5.38 -19.66
N GLY A 70 8.52 -5.79 -20.87
CA GLY A 70 9.35 -6.58 -21.79
C GLY A 70 9.34 -8.10 -21.56
N LEU A 71 8.38 -8.64 -20.78
CA LEU A 71 8.25 -10.09 -20.60
C LEU A 71 7.37 -10.70 -21.71
N THR A 72 7.70 -11.90 -22.17
CA THR A 72 6.85 -12.68 -23.08
C THR A 72 5.79 -13.46 -22.29
N ASP A 73 4.73 -13.93 -22.97
CA ASP A 73 3.70 -14.76 -22.35
C ASP A 73 4.31 -16.07 -21.78
N GLU A 74 5.33 -16.64 -22.45
CA GLU A 74 6.04 -17.83 -22.00
C GLU A 74 6.82 -17.55 -20.72
N GLN A 75 7.53 -16.43 -20.67
CA GLN A 75 8.28 -16.02 -19.47
C GLN A 75 7.34 -15.76 -18.28
N ILE A 76 6.20 -15.12 -18.52
CA ILE A 76 5.18 -14.88 -17.50
C ILE A 76 4.64 -16.22 -16.97
N LYS A 77 4.25 -17.14 -17.87
CA LYS A 77 3.73 -18.46 -17.50
C LYS A 77 4.71 -19.28 -16.69
N GLN A 78 5.96 -19.30 -17.10
CA GLN A 78 6.98 -20.14 -16.47
C GLN A 78 7.46 -19.59 -15.12
N ASN A 79 7.43 -18.27 -14.91
CA ASN A 79 8.14 -17.64 -13.79
C ASN A 79 7.23 -16.85 -12.82
N LEU A 80 6.01 -16.47 -13.24
CA LEU A 80 5.17 -15.55 -12.48
C LEU A 80 3.70 -15.98 -12.37
N LEU A 81 3.26 -16.98 -13.09
CA LEU A 81 1.85 -17.39 -13.15
C LEU A 81 1.60 -18.60 -12.22
N PHE A 82 1.55 -18.35 -10.91
CA PHE A 82 1.39 -19.43 -9.92
C PHE A 82 -0.05 -19.67 -9.49
N ALA A 83 -0.90 -18.64 -9.58
CA ALA A 83 -2.28 -18.68 -9.08
C ALA A 83 -3.33 -19.04 -10.16
N THR A 84 -2.94 -19.11 -11.41
CA THR A 84 -3.83 -19.36 -12.57
C THR A 84 -3.03 -19.91 -13.76
N GLU A 85 -3.73 -20.41 -14.77
CA GLU A 85 -3.11 -20.96 -16.00
C GLU A 85 -3.10 -19.96 -17.18
N LYS A 86 -3.85 -18.86 -17.08
CA LYS A 86 -4.06 -17.92 -18.18
C LYS A 86 -3.48 -16.54 -17.88
N VAL A 87 -2.57 -16.06 -18.71
CA VAL A 87 -1.99 -14.71 -18.59
C VAL A 87 -3.01 -13.58 -18.69
N GLY A 88 -4.20 -13.84 -19.24
CA GLY A 88 -5.30 -12.90 -19.28
C GLY A 88 -6.05 -12.72 -17.96
N GLU A 89 -5.84 -13.60 -16.98
CA GLU A 89 -6.47 -13.51 -15.68
C GLU A 89 -5.88 -12.38 -14.82
N THR A 90 -6.65 -11.95 -13.82
CA THR A 90 -6.23 -10.91 -12.87
C THR A 90 -5.43 -11.50 -11.73
N MET A 91 -4.63 -10.66 -11.07
CA MET A 91 -3.77 -11.05 -9.94
C MET A 91 -4.59 -11.10 -8.65
N VAL A 92 -5.31 -12.20 -8.44
CA VAL A 92 -6.18 -12.41 -7.27
C VAL A 92 -5.59 -13.49 -6.38
N VAL A 93 -5.61 -13.25 -5.06
CA VAL A 93 -5.18 -14.24 -4.07
C VAL A 93 -6.29 -15.25 -3.77
N SER A 94 -5.89 -16.46 -3.38
CA SER A 94 -6.81 -17.49 -2.89
C SER A 94 -7.19 -17.31 -1.42
N LEU A 95 -6.56 -16.38 -0.71
CA LEU A 95 -6.81 -16.10 0.69
C LEU A 95 -8.23 -15.58 0.89
N ASN A 96 -9.02 -16.32 1.70
CA ASN A 96 -10.38 -15.94 2.03
C ASN A 96 -10.37 -14.69 2.94
N PRO A 97 -11.16 -13.64 2.66
CA PRO A 97 -11.19 -12.42 3.47
C PRO A 97 -11.59 -12.66 4.94
N LYS A 98 -12.45 -13.65 5.23
CA LYS A 98 -12.85 -14.02 6.60
C LYS A 98 -11.66 -14.61 7.36
N ASP A 99 -10.97 -15.56 6.73
CA ASP A 99 -9.80 -16.21 7.32
C ASP A 99 -8.66 -15.22 7.51
N ALA A 100 -8.45 -14.34 6.53
CA ALA A 100 -7.47 -13.24 6.62
C ALA A 100 -7.74 -12.33 7.83
N LYS A 101 -9.01 -11.96 8.05
CA LYS A 101 -9.40 -11.14 9.19
C LYS A 101 -9.19 -11.86 10.52
N GLU A 102 -9.45 -13.16 10.57
CA GLU A 102 -9.23 -13.98 11.76
C GLU A 102 -7.74 -14.11 12.08
N TRP A 103 -6.90 -14.34 11.07
CA TRP A 103 -5.46 -14.59 11.27
C TRP A 103 -4.65 -13.32 11.49
N PHE A 104 -5.01 -12.22 10.83
CA PHE A 104 -4.23 -10.98 10.83
C PHE A 104 -4.93 -9.80 11.52
N GLY A 105 -6.15 -10.01 12.03
CA GLY A 105 -6.97 -8.91 12.57
C GLY A 105 -7.62 -8.00 11.51
N ALA A 106 -7.17 -8.06 10.26
CA ALA A 106 -7.70 -7.30 9.13
C ALA A 106 -7.52 -8.06 7.82
N THR A 107 -8.38 -7.80 6.84
CA THR A 107 -8.18 -8.30 5.48
C THR A 107 -7.12 -7.44 4.77
N PRO A 108 -6.05 -8.05 4.22
CA PRO A 108 -5.06 -7.32 3.45
C PRO A 108 -5.71 -6.53 2.29
N PRO A 109 -5.42 -5.24 2.14
CA PRO A 109 -6.02 -4.43 1.09
C PRO A 109 -5.53 -4.82 -0.30
N ASP A 110 -6.38 -4.62 -1.32
CA ASP A 110 -5.99 -4.71 -2.73
C ASP A 110 -4.95 -3.64 -3.07
N LEU A 111 -3.88 -4.01 -3.76
CA LEU A 111 -2.75 -3.13 -4.07
C LEU A 111 -2.81 -2.51 -5.47
N THR A 112 -3.82 -2.77 -6.28
CA THR A 112 -3.90 -2.30 -7.68
C THR A 112 -3.67 -0.79 -7.79
N LEU A 113 -4.30 -0.01 -6.93
CA LEU A 113 -4.28 1.47 -7.00
C LEU A 113 -3.47 2.13 -5.86
N VAL A 114 -2.80 1.36 -5.00
CA VAL A 114 -2.15 1.91 -3.80
C VAL A 114 -1.08 2.94 -4.17
N ALA A 115 -0.25 2.67 -5.18
CA ALA A 115 0.75 3.63 -5.67
C ALA A 115 0.14 4.94 -6.18
N ARG A 116 -1.15 5.01 -6.45
CA ARG A 116 -1.88 6.22 -6.85
C ARG A 116 -2.68 6.82 -5.70
N SER A 117 -3.40 5.99 -4.94
CA SER A 117 -4.30 6.44 -3.88
C SER A 117 -3.55 7.00 -2.65
N ARG A 118 -2.29 6.64 -2.47
CA ARG A 118 -1.44 7.15 -1.38
C ARG A 118 -0.69 8.44 -1.72
N ALA A 119 -0.94 9.04 -2.88
CA ALA A 119 -0.43 10.38 -3.19
C ALA A 119 -1.07 11.42 -2.27
N SER A 120 -0.27 12.35 -1.77
CA SER A 120 -0.70 13.43 -0.88
C SER A 120 0.19 14.67 -1.09
N HIS A 121 -0.06 15.73 -0.32
CA HIS A 121 0.84 16.89 -0.29
C HIS A 121 2.26 16.55 0.23
N SER A 122 2.44 15.44 0.96
CA SER A 122 3.76 14.99 1.43
C SER A 122 4.60 14.32 0.33
N GLY A 123 3.97 13.84 -0.74
CA GLY A 123 4.67 13.20 -1.85
C GLY A 123 3.78 12.31 -2.71
N THR A 124 4.40 11.63 -3.66
CA THR A 124 3.72 10.67 -4.54
C THR A 124 3.39 9.36 -3.79
N GLY A 125 2.45 8.56 -4.33
CA GLY A 125 2.19 7.23 -3.77
C GLY A 125 3.39 6.28 -3.89
N ALA A 126 4.27 6.49 -4.87
CA ALA A 126 5.55 5.78 -4.96
C ALA A 126 6.50 6.16 -3.82
N ASP A 127 6.61 7.46 -3.46
CA ASP A 127 7.36 7.94 -2.29
C ASP A 127 6.81 7.30 -1.00
N TYR A 128 5.47 7.25 -0.88
CA TYR A 128 4.80 6.60 0.26
C TYR A 128 5.20 5.13 0.39
N LEU A 129 5.05 4.34 -0.68
CA LEU A 129 5.37 2.92 -0.66
C LEU A 129 6.87 2.68 -0.40
N TYR A 130 7.72 3.47 -1.05
CA TYR A 130 9.17 3.38 -0.88
C TYR A 130 9.60 3.63 0.57
N THR A 131 9.03 4.65 1.21
CA THR A 131 9.29 4.95 2.62
C THR A 131 8.69 3.86 3.52
N CYS A 132 7.43 3.49 3.32
CA CYS A 132 6.71 2.52 4.14
C CYS A 132 7.44 1.17 4.18
N MET A 133 7.83 0.63 3.02
CA MET A 133 8.49 -0.68 2.95
C MET A 133 9.90 -0.70 3.55
N ARG A 134 10.55 0.44 3.69
CA ARG A 134 11.93 0.56 4.22
C ARG A 134 11.97 0.88 5.71
N THR A 135 10.85 1.25 6.31
CA THR A 135 10.78 1.70 7.70
C THR A 135 10.25 0.64 8.66
N PHE A 136 9.91 -0.55 8.17
CA PHE A 136 9.67 -1.71 9.02
C PHE A 136 10.96 -2.20 9.66
N TYR A 137 10.86 -2.59 10.94
CA TYR A 137 11.95 -3.19 11.69
C TYR A 137 11.46 -4.37 12.52
N ARG A 138 12.37 -5.24 12.93
CA ARG A 138 12.07 -6.39 13.78
C ARG A 138 11.69 -5.93 15.17
N ASP A 139 10.54 -6.39 15.66
CA ASP A 139 10.03 -6.10 16.99
C ASP A 139 9.33 -7.35 17.53
N ASP A 140 10.05 -8.09 18.36
CA ASP A 140 9.56 -9.36 18.93
C ASP A 140 8.46 -9.17 19.97
N THR A 141 8.13 -7.93 20.35
CA THR A 141 6.99 -7.62 21.22
C THR A 141 5.66 -7.57 20.46
N ARG A 142 5.72 -7.54 19.12
CA ARG A 142 4.53 -7.51 18.26
C ARG A 142 4.14 -8.92 17.82
N PRO A 143 2.83 -9.21 17.69
CA PRO A 143 2.35 -10.53 17.25
C PRO A 143 2.92 -10.98 15.90
N THR A 144 3.16 -10.03 14.99
CA THR A 144 3.73 -10.28 13.66
C THR A 144 5.26 -10.36 13.66
N GLY A 145 5.92 -9.96 14.75
CA GLY A 145 7.37 -9.81 14.84
C GLY A 145 7.91 -8.58 14.11
N TRP A 146 7.05 -7.69 13.63
CA TRP A 146 7.41 -6.47 12.88
C TRP A 146 6.65 -5.26 13.37
N ASN A 147 7.29 -4.09 13.28
CA ASN A 147 6.70 -2.81 13.64
C ASN A 147 7.17 -1.69 12.71
N ASN A 148 6.39 -0.59 12.66
CA ASN A 148 6.71 0.60 11.89
C ASN A 148 6.35 1.85 12.69
N LEU A 149 7.34 2.59 13.16
CA LEU A 149 7.14 3.82 13.93
C LEU A 149 6.85 5.05 13.07
N VAL A 150 7.22 5.00 11.78
CA VAL A 150 6.94 6.09 10.82
C VAL A 150 5.48 6.06 10.38
N PHE A 151 4.92 4.85 10.28
CA PHE A 151 3.51 4.61 9.92
C PHE A 151 2.82 3.78 11.01
N PRO A 152 2.44 4.38 12.14
CA PRO A 152 1.98 3.63 13.33
C PRO A 152 0.70 2.83 13.12
N ASN A 153 -0.04 3.10 12.04
CA ASN A 153 -1.29 2.41 11.72
C ASN A 153 -1.12 1.24 10.72
N VAL A 154 0.10 0.86 10.40
CA VAL A 154 0.40 -0.22 9.42
C VAL A 154 1.26 -1.34 10.00
N GLY A 155 1.55 -1.31 11.30
CA GLY A 155 2.29 -2.33 12.04
C GLY A 155 1.38 -3.33 12.75
#